data_7ef52453adcaa51d23c2f7062269febe
#
_entry.id   7ef52453adcaa51d23c2f7062269febe
#
_cell.length_a   1.000
_cell.length_b   1.000
_cell.length_c   1.000
_cell.angle_alpha   90.00
_cell.angle_beta   90.00
_cell.angle_gamma   90.00
#
_symmetry.space_group_name_H-M   'P 1'
#
loop_
_entity.id
_entity.type
_entity.pdbx_description
1 polymer ?
#
loop_
_entity_poly.entity_id
_entity_poly.type
_entity_poly.pdbx_seq_one_letter_code
_entity_poly.pdbx_strand_id
1 'polypeptide(L)'
;MLLVRGGTVVTAEASFRIDILCGDDGEIAAIGPALDIPTGCDVLDAGGLLVMPGGVDPHTRIGPDEQRIAALAPVLLAAGTTTVIECVGGPRGRGMRAAWQDWRRGWRHAVRGGGVDFSAHMVIGQYDGDVARGMAEVTQACGVNSFRLSCGGEMDDTQVMGVIDHAMELGALCALDAHGGLVAAYLRAGLDRAGIDSAEAQVLSCAAPVEGSGIARAIMMAGMLGAPVHVGPVSTRDAVDAITAARLRGQRVSAEVLPRHLVLDGEGDEVFPGCDALPPLRDGAQHAALWGGLASGMLGMSASGAGGDGGLAGEACMPDLAGRMGLLWHHGVRAGRLSAEDFVAMTSANAARAFNIYPRKGAIMVGADADLLLWDAHGAAHVLSSCYGAPVVSGAVVHVVRGGVVAYSATQACVAGGGRHVDRPCFGRDLAPRVRRRAHLAAQG
;
A
#
# COMPACT_ATOMS: atom_id res chain seq x y z
N MET A 1 -0.72 9.45 -28.88
CA MET A 1 -0.50 10.50 -27.84
C MET A 1 -1.81 10.96 -27.27
N LEU A 2 -1.84 11.37 -25.99
CA LEU A 2 -3.02 11.92 -25.30
C LEU A 2 -2.63 13.24 -24.61
N LEU A 3 -3.36 14.32 -24.87
CA LEU A 3 -3.20 15.59 -24.18
C LEU A 3 -4.30 15.77 -23.13
N VAL A 4 -3.96 15.80 -21.85
CA VAL A 4 -4.87 16.15 -20.74
C VAL A 4 -4.78 17.67 -20.53
N ARG A 5 -5.88 18.38 -20.72
CA ARG A 5 -5.92 19.85 -20.78
C ARG A 5 -6.89 20.47 -19.81
N GLY A 6 -6.51 21.63 -19.24
CA GLY A 6 -7.40 22.53 -18.51
C GLY A 6 -7.69 22.15 -17.05
N GLY A 7 -7.11 21.05 -16.57
CA GLY A 7 -7.27 20.60 -15.17
C GLY A 7 -6.37 21.33 -14.19
N THR A 8 -6.63 21.12 -12.91
CA THR A 8 -5.72 21.48 -11.82
C THR A 8 -4.89 20.28 -11.46
N VAL A 9 -3.61 20.29 -11.80
CA VAL A 9 -2.67 19.23 -11.41
C VAL A 9 -2.37 19.36 -9.93
N VAL A 10 -2.49 18.25 -9.20
CA VAL A 10 -2.16 18.15 -7.77
C VAL A 10 -1.09 17.08 -7.62
N THR A 11 0.05 17.48 -7.07
CA THR A 11 1.15 16.60 -6.68
C THR A 11 1.19 16.46 -5.16
N ALA A 12 2.14 15.71 -4.62
CA ALA A 12 2.35 15.63 -3.18
C ALA A 12 2.94 16.92 -2.57
N GLU A 13 3.37 17.86 -3.41
CA GLU A 13 4.06 19.08 -2.98
C GLU A 13 3.30 20.37 -3.28
N ALA A 14 2.52 20.38 -4.39
CA ALA A 14 1.88 21.61 -4.85
C ALA A 14 0.73 21.33 -5.82
N SER A 15 -0.12 22.34 -6.03
CA SER A 15 -1.19 22.36 -7.02
C SER A 15 -1.00 23.52 -8.00
N PHE A 16 -1.22 23.25 -9.32
CA PHE A 16 -1.09 24.26 -10.36
C PHE A 16 -1.90 23.91 -11.62
N ARG A 17 -2.24 24.92 -12.43
CA ARG A 17 -2.94 24.72 -13.71
C ARG A 17 -1.91 24.56 -14.82
N ILE A 18 -1.84 23.34 -15.38
CA ILE A 18 -0.97 23.00 -16.51
C ILE A 18 -1.62 21.87 -17.32
N ASP A 19 -1.22 21.75 -18.59
CA ASP A 19 -1.55 20.64 -19.47
C ASP A 19 -0.48 19.54 -19.34
N ILE A 20 -0.86 18.29 -19.61
CA ILE A 20 0.02 17.12 -19.59
C ILE A 20 -0.09 16.40 -20.93
N LEU A 21 1.02 16.24 -21.64
CA LEU A 21 1.11 15.44 -22.85
C LEU A 21 1.67 14.06 -22.52
N CYS A 22 0.88 13.04 -22.77
CA CYS A 22 1.28 11.64 -22.66
C CYS A 22 1.79 11.15 -24.03
N GLY A 23 2.99 10.57 -24.04
CA GLY A 23 3.62 9.99 -25.23
C GLY A 23 3.05 8.63 -25.62
N ASP A 24 3.37 8.18 -26.83
CA ASP A 24 2.97 6.84 -27.32
C ASP A 24 3.74 5.70 -26.63
N ASP A 25 4.84 6.01 -25.95
CA ASP A 25 5.61 5.11 -25.10
C ASP A 25 4.96 4.84 -23.73
N GLY A 26 3.89 5.59 -23.43
CA GLY A 26 3.16 5.49 -22.17
C GLY A 26 3.77 6.31 -21.02
N GLU A 27 4.70 7.21 -21.32
CA GLU A 27 5.32 8.14 -20.38
C GLU A 27 4.79 9.57 -20.58
N ILE A 28 4.97 10.42 -19.58
CA ILE A 28 4.69 11.85 -19.69
C ILE A 28 5.79 12.51 -20.54
N ALA A 29 5.42 12.96 -21.75
CA ALA A 29 6.33 13.55 -22.71
C ALA A 29 6.59 15.05 -22.45
N ALA A 30 5.57 15.78 -22.00
CA ALA A 30 5.68 17.21 -21.68
C ALA A 30 4.64 17.64 -20.66
N ILE A 31 4.97 18.67 -19.88
CA ILE A 31 4.06 19.38 -18.97
C ILE A 31 4.28 20.89 -19.16
N GLY A 32 3.20 21.66 -19.19
CA GLY A 32 3.32 23.11 -19.34
C GLY A 32 1.98 23.81 -19.47
N PRO A 33 1.95 25.14 -19.33
CA PRO A 33 0.74 25.91 -19.59
C PRO A 33 0.46 25.94 -21.09
N ALA A 34 -0.78 25.62 -21.51
CA ALA A 34 -1.26 25.74 -22.89
C ALA A 34 -0.35 25.03 -23.93
N LEU A 35 -0.13 23.71 -23.75
CA LEU A 35 0.66 22.93 -24.72
C LEU A 35 -0.02 22.88 -26.09
N ASP A 36 0.78 22.94 -27.15
CA ASP A 36 0.29 22.71 -28.52
C ASP A 36 -0.24 21.26 -28.66
N ILE A 37 -1.26 21.10 -29.51
CA ILE A 37 -1.83 19.78 -29.80
C ILE A 37 -1.04 19.15 -30.95
N PRO A 38 -0.26 18.08 -30.72
CA PRO A 38 0.42 17.37 -31.79
C PRO A 38 -0.57 16.78 -32.79
N THR A 39 -0.18 16.67 -34.05
CA THR A 39 -1.01 16.04 -35.08
C THR A 39 -1.35 14.58 -34.70
N GLY A 40 -2.65 14.24 -34.73
CA GLY A 40 -3.12 12.90 -34.34
C GLY A 40 -3.15 12.63 -32.86
N CYS A 41 -3.01 13.66 -32.01
CA CYS A 41 -3.14 13.56 -30.57
C CYS A 41 -4.60 13.67 -30.15
N ASP A 42 -5.08 12.73 -29.32
CA ASP A 42 -6.37 12.83 -28.66
C ASP A 42 -6.31 13.87 -27.55
N VAL A 43 -7.42 14.56 -27.30
CA VAL A 43 -7.52 15.55 -26.23
C VAL A 43 -8.55 15.11 -25.21
N LEU A 44 -8.14 15.03 -23.95
CA LEU A 44 -9.00 14.78 -22.80
C LEU A 44 -9.18 16.11 -22.04
N ASP A 45 -10.40 16.64 -22.06
CA ASP A 45 -10.75 17.84 -21.30
C ASP A 45 -10.84 17.51 -19.80
N ALA A 46 -9.99 18.16 -19.01
CA ALA A 46 -9.96 18.05 -17.54
C ALA A 46 -10.48 19.34 -16.87
N GLY A 47 -11.21 20.19 -17.61
CA GLY A 47 -11.75 21.43 -17.08
C GLY A 47 -12.60 21.21 -15.82
N GLY A 48 -12.24 21.88 -14.71
CA GLY A 48 -12.93 21.73 -13.43
C GLY A 48 -12.53 20.49 -12.62
N LEU A 49 -11.68 19.60 -13.16
CA LEU A 49 -11.21 18.41 -12.48
C LEU A 49 -9.81 18.62 -11.85
N LEU A 50 -9.53 17.84 -10.81
CA LEU A 50 -8.18 17.64 -10.32
C LEU A 50 -7.52 16.53 -11.14
N VAL A 51 -6.26 16.74 -11.52
CA VAL A 51 -5.42 15.74 -12.20
C VAL A 51 -4.31 15.33 -11.24
N MET A 52 -4.36 14.10 -10.77
CA MET A 52 -3.45 13.55 -9.77
C MET A 52 -2.66 12.37 -10.35
N PRO A 53 -1.50 12.01 -9.79
CA PRO A 53 -0.87 10.73 -10.12
C PRO A 53 -1.83 9.58 -9.80
N GLY A 54 -1.81 8.54 -10.61
CA GLY A 54 -2.57 7.32 -10.35
C GLY A 54 -2.25 6.73 -8.97
N GLY A 55 -3.27 6.19 -8.30
CA GLY A 55 -3.12 5.60 -6.97
C GLY A 55 -2.17 4.41 -6.96
N VAL A 56 -1.30 4.35 -5.96
CA VAL A 56 -0.43 3.20 -5.66
C VAL A 56 -0.93 2.56 -4.37
N ASP A 57 -1.38 1.32 -4.47
CA ASP A 57 -1.78 0.54 -3.29
C ASP A 57 -0.63 -0.36 -2.85
N PRO A 58 0.02 -0.08 -1.71
CA PRO A 58 1.22 -0.80 -1.30
C PRO A 58 0.93 -2.13 -0.61
N HIS A 59 -0.34 -2.50 -0.40
CA HIS A 59 -0.67 -3.71 0.34
C HIS A 59 -1.98 -4.34 -0.14
N THR A 60 -1.86 -5.30 -1.06
CA THR A 60 -2.97 -6.14 -1.51
C THR A 60 -2.64 -7.62 -1.35
N ARG A 61 -3.68 -8.48 -1.29
CA ARG A 61 -3.57 -9.94 -1.20
C ARG A 61 -4.63 -10.59 -2.10
N ILE A 62 -4.61 -10.23 -3.38
CA ILE A 62 -5.55 -10.74 -4.39
C ILE A 62 -5.19 -12.18 -4.76
N GLY A 63 -3.90 -12.49 -4.79
CA GLY A 63 -3.39 -13.83 -5.10
C GLY A 63 -3.14 -14.07 -6.59
N PRO A 64 -2.81 -15.31 -6.98
CA PRO A 64 -2.43 -15.68 -8.34
C PRO A 64 -3.62 -16.11 -9.23
N ASP A 65 -4.85 -16.14 -8.71
CA ASP A 65 -6.03 -16.60 -9.44
C ASP A 65 -6.42 -15.62 -10.55
N GLU A 66 -6.35 -16.07 -11.79
CA GLU A 66 -6.58 -15.24 -12.98
C GLU A 66 -8.01 -14.68 -13.05
N GLN A 67 -9.02 -15.45 -12.65
CA GLN A 67 -10.42 -15.02 -12.71
C GLN A 67 -10.68 -13.95 -11.67
N ARG A 68 -10.15 -14.14 -10.47
CA ARG A 68 -10.25 -13.15 -9.38
C ARG A 68 -9.55 -11.85 -9.74
N ILE A 69 -8.33 -11.91 -10.28
CA ILE A 69 -7.59 -10.73 -10.72
C ILE A 69 -8.37 -10.01 -11.83
N ALA A 70 -8.88 -10.75 -12.83
CA ALA A 70 -9.65 -10.16 -13.92
C ALA A 70 -10.95 -9.49 -13.45
N ALA A 71 -11.58 -10.00 -12.40
CA ALA A 71 -12.76 -9.38 -11.79
C ALA A 71 -12.42 -8.11 -11.00
N LEU A 72 -11.28 -8.09 -10.30
CA LEU A 72 -10.89 -6.98 -9.41
C LEU A 72 -10.13 -5.86 -10.12
N ALA A 73 -9.41 -6.14 -11.20
CA ALA A 73 -8.63 -5.14 -11.91
C ALA A 73 -9.46 -3.93 -12.43
N PRO A 74 -10.68 -4.13 -13.00
CA PRO A 74 -11.55 -3.01 -13.35
C PRO A 74 -12.04 -2.20 -12.12
N VAL A 75 -12.26 -2.86 -10.98
CA VAL A 75 -12.67 -2.21 -9.73
C VAL A 75 -11.56 -1.31 -9.21
N LEU A 76 -10.30 -1.77 -9.24
CA LEU A 76 -9.13 -0.97 -8.87
C LEU A 76 -9.02 0.29 -9.74
N LEU A 77 -9.15 0.15 -11.05
CA LEU A 77 -9.12 1.31 -11.98
C LEU A 77 -10.27 2.28 -11.68
N ALA A 78 -11.50 1.77 -11.55
CA ALA A 78 -12.66 2.59 -11.23
C ALA A 78 -12.51 3.32 -9.89
N ALA A 79 -11.73 2.77 -8.96
CA ALA A 79 -11.39 3.38 -7.68
C ALA A 79 -10.16 4.32 -7.75
N GLY A 80 -9.56 4.53 -8.92
CA GLY A 80 -8.40 5.43 -9.10
C GLY A 80 -7.04 4.81 -8.81
N THR A 81 -6.97 3.50 -8.56
CA THR A 81 -5.71 2.79 -8.33
C THR A 81 -5.16 2.29 -9.68
N THR A 82 -3.93 2.69 -10.02
CA THR A 82 -3.25 2.28 -11.26
C THR A 82 -2.15 1.27 -11.02
N THR A 83 -1.66 1.15 -9.79
CA THR A 83 -0.56 0.25 -9.42
C THR A 83 -0.84 -0.41 -8.08
N VAL A 84 -0.62 -1.72 -7.99
CA VAL A 84 -0.70 -2.48 -6.73
C VAL A 84 0.65 -3.15 -6.42
N ILE A 85 0.96 -3.27 -5.13
CA ILE A 85 2.06 -4.10 -4.64
C ILE A 85 1.44 -5.22 -3.82
N GLU A 86 1.51 -6.42 -4.36
CA GLU A 86 0.82 -7.60 -3.88
C GLU A 86 1.67 -8.39 -2.88
N CYS A 87 1.07 -8.91 -1.82
CA CYS A 87 1.73 -9.83 -0.89
C CYS A 87 1.73 -11.24 -1.46
N VAL A 88 2.87 -11.74 -1.86
CA VAL A 88 3.02 -13.05 -2.50
C VAL A 88 3.66 -14.04 -1.52
N GLY A 89 2.85 -14.98 -1.04
CA GLY A 89 3.29 -16.15 -0.29
C GLY A 89 3.38 -17.37 -1.18
N GLY A 90 4.20 -18.33 -0.79
CA GLY A 90 4.26 -19.64 -1.42
C GLY A 90 3.84 -20.74 -0.46
N PRO A 91 3.32 -21.90 -0.95
CA PRO A 91 3.15 -23.07 -0.12
C PRO A 91 4.47 -23.48 0.53
N ARG A 92 4.42 -23.99 1.77
CA ARG A 92 5.60 -24.52 2.46
C ARG A 92 6.33 -25.53 1.57
N GLY A 93 7.67 -25.41 1.50
CA GLY A 93 8.52 -26.28 0.67
C GLY A 93 8.63 -25.89 -0.80
N ARG A 94 7.95 -24.84 -1.25
CA ARG A 94 8.10 -24.31 -2.61
C ARG A 94 9.05 -23.10 -2.59
N GLY A 95 10.07 -23.11 -3.44
CA GLY A 95 11.05 -22.02 -3.51
C GLY A 95 10.41 -20.66 -3.85
N MET A 96 10.92 -19.60 -3.27
CA MET A 96 10.38 -18.23 -3.37
C MET A 96 10.26 -17.76 -4.84
N ARG A 97 11.26 -18.07 -5.68
CA ARG A 97 11.24 -17.76 -7.11
C ARG A 97 10.10 -18.45 -7.87
N ALA A 98 9.81 -19.70 -7.53
CA ALA A 98 8.72 -20.45 -8.17
C ALA A 98 7.35 -19.85 -7.79
N ALA A 99 7.15 -19.49 -6.52
CA ALA A 99 5.94 -18.80 -6.07
C ALA A 99 5.74 -17.46 -6.80
N TRP A 100 6.81 -16.67 -6.94
CA TRP A 100 6.77 -15.42 -7.70
C TRP A 100 6.46 -15.64 -9.18
N GLN A 101 7.03 -16.68 -9.83
CA GLN A 101 6.77 -16.96 -11.24
C GLN A 101 5.31 -17.33 -11.50
N ASP A 102 4.69 -18.14 -10.63
CA ASP A 102 3.29 -18.53 -10.76
C ASP A 102 2.37 -17.32 -10.56
N TRP A 103 2.61 -16.53 -9.51
CA TRP A 103 1.89 -15.28 -9.26
C TRP A 103 1.99 -14.31 -10.44
N ARG A 104 3.20 -14.06 -10.93
CA ARG A 104 3.43 -13.16 -12.07
C ARG A 104 2.74 -13.64 -13.33
N ARG A 105 2.68 -14.96 -13.56
CA ARG A 105 1.98 -15.55 -14.70
C ARG A 105 0.48 -15.27 -14.64
N GLY A 106 -0.17 -15.52 -13.50
CA GLY A 106 -1.59 -15.24 -13.28
C GLY A 106 -1.92 -13.79 -13.53
N TRP A 107 -1.16 -12.87 -12.92
CA TRP A 107 -1.35 -11.44 -13.12
C TRP A 107 -1.17 -11.01 -14.57
N ARG A 108 -0.10 -11.43 -15.24
CA ARG A 108 0.15 -11.08 -16.65
C ARG A 108 -0.97 -11.56 -17.58
N HIS A 109 -1.56 -12.71 -17.33
CA HIS A 109 -2.67 -13.23 -18.12
C HIS A 109 -3.95 -12.44 -17.84
N ALA A 110 -4.28 -12.25 -16.59
CA ALA A 110 -5.52 -11.60 -16.18
C ALA A 110 -5.64 -10.14 -16.64
N VAL A 111 -4.54 -9.36 -16.55
CA VAL A 111 -4.55 -7.93 -16.92
C VAL A 111 -4.17 -7.66 -18.37
N ARG A 112 -4.03 -8.67 -19.22
CA ARG A 112 -3.59 -8.51 -20.61
C ARG A 112 -4.54 -7.64 -21.45
N GLY A 113 -5.85 -7.73 -21.21
CA GLY A 113 -6.89 -6.99 -21.89
C GLY A 113 -7.27 -5.66 -21.24
N GLY A 114 -6.70 -5.35 -20.10
CA GLY A 114 -7.00 -4.16 -19.30
C GLY A 114 -6.77 -4.41 -17.83
N GLY A 115 -6.31 -3.42 -17.10
CA GLY A 115 -6.10 -3.56 -15.65
C GLY A 115 -5.00 -2.65 -15.12
N VAL A 116 -4.62 -2.88 -13.90
CA VAL A 116 -3.60 -2.11 -13.18
C VAL A 116 -2.20 -2.69 -13.39
N ASP A 117 -1.20 -1.87 -13.19
CA ASP A 117 0.18 -2.33 -13.06
C ASP A 117 0.39 -3.01 -11.71
N PHE A 118 1.31 -3.97 -11.64
CA PHE A 118 1.46 -4.81 -10.46
C PHE A 118 2.92 -5.10 -10.11
N SER A 119 3.20 -5.23 -8.82
CA SER A 119 4.49 -5.63 -8.26
C SER A 119 4.27 -6.51 -7.02
N ALA A 120 5.34 -7.01 -6.38
CA ALA A 120 5.22 -7.97 -5.29
C ALA A 120 6.09 -7.66 -4.08
N HIS A 121 5.51 -7.81 -2.88
CA HIS A 121 6.25 -8.16 -1.67
C HIS A 121 6.32 -9.67 -1.56
N MET A 122 7.48 -10.26 -1.30
CA MET A 122 7.54 -11.68 -0.97
C MET A 122 7.30 -11.87 0.52
N VAL A 123 6.34 -12.74 0.86
CA VAL A 123 5.99 -13.05 2.26
C VAL A 123 6.96 -14.09 2.80
N ILE A 124 7.50 -13.82 3.99
CA ILE A 124 8.43 -14.71 4.72
C ILE A 124 7.76 -15.19 6.00
N GLY A 125 7.51 -16.51 6.10
CA GLY A 125 6.95 -17.15 7.28
C GLY A 125 7.99 -17.87 8.16
N GLN A 126 9.18 -18.13 7.64
CA GLN A 126 10.32 -18.72 8.35
C GLN A 126 11.62 -18.22 7.74
N TYR A 127 12.74 -18.31 8.46
CA TYR A 127 14.05 -17.90 7.95
C TYR A 127 15.10 -18.99 8.16
N ASP A 128 15.63 -19.47 7.05
CA ASP A 128 16.71 -20.44 6.96
C ASP A 128 17.61 -20.15 5.74
N GLY A 129 18.59 -21.03 5.49
CA GLY A 129 19.50 -20.85 4.38
C GLY A 129 18.85 -20.94 3.00
N ASP A 130 17.74 -21.66 2.85
CA ASP A 130 17.01 -21.78 1.59
C ASP A 130 16.21 -20.50 1.32
N VAL A 131 15.58 -19.96 2.34
CA VAL A 131 14.87 -18.68 2.28
C VAL A 131 15.85 -17.54 1.98
N ALA A 132 17.01 -17.51 2.63
CA ALA A 132 18.04 -16.51 2.36
C ALA A 132 18.51 -16.53 0.89
N ARG A 133 18.74 -17.72 0.31
CA ARG A 133 19.05 -17.85 -1.12
C ARG A 133 17.90 -17.37 -2.01
N GLY A 134 16.66 -17.74 -1.66
CA GLY A 134 15.46 -17.30 -2.39
C GLY A 134 15.27 -15.77 -2.37
N MET A 135 15.54 -15.11 -1.24
CA MET A 135 15.54 -13.65 -1.13
C MET A 135 16.53 -13.02 -2.11
N ALA A 136 17.76 -13.55 -2.16
CA ALA A 136 18.79 -13.06 -3.09
C ALA A 136 18.37 -13.26 -4.56
N GLU A 137 17.81 -14.44 -4.90
CA GLU A 137 17.36 -14.75 -6.27
C GLU A 137 16.26 -13.80 -6.74
N VAL A 138 15.20 -13.60 -5.94
CA VAL A 138 14.08 -12.73 -6.36
C VAL A 138 14.47 -11.27 -6.40
N THR A 139 15.40 -10.85 -5.55
CA THR A 139 15.91 -9.49 -5.56
C THR A 139 16.76 -9.20 -6.79
N GLN A 140 17.63 -10.14 -7.19
CA GLN A 140 18.53 -9.96 -8.32
C GLN A 140 17.86 -10.16 -9.68
N ALA A 141 16.92 -11.09 -9.78
CA ALA A 141 16.38 -11.55 -11.04
C ALA A 141 14.91 -11.23 -11.30
N CYS A 142 14.16 -10.77 -10.28
CA CYS A 142 12.71 -10.64 -10.38
C CYS A 142 12.18 -9.23 -10.08
N GLY A 143 13.05 -8.25 -9.86
CA GLY A 143 12.65 -6.89 -9.56
C GLY A 143 11.89 -6.75 -8.22
N VAL A 144 12.15 -7.64 -7.25
CA VAL A 144 11.58 -7.60 -5.90
C VAL A 144 12.57 -6.92 -4.96
N ASN A 145 12.15 -5.84 -4.32
CA ASN A 145 12.98 -5.09 -3.37
C ASN A 145 12.37 -5.00 -1.97
N SER A 146 11.40 -5.84 -1.65
CA SER A 146 10.78 -5.83 -0.32
C SER A 146 10.24 -7.20 0.09
N PHE A 147 10.35 -7.46 1.39
CA PHE A 147 9.90 -8.68 2.05
C PHE A 147 8.92 -8.34 3.16
N ARG A 148 7.80 -9.05 3.23
CA ARG A 148 6.78 -8.86 4.25
C ARG A 148 6.79 -10.02 5.23
N LEU A 149 6.77 -9.74 6.53
CA LEU A 149 6.83 -10.76 7.57
C LEU A 149 6.01 -10.36 8.80
N SER A 150 5.44 -11.36 9.45
CA SER A 150 4.73 -11.18 10.72
C SER A 150 5.72 -11.28 11.88
N CYS A 151 5.77 -10.24 12.73
CA CYS A 151 6.62 -10.22 13.91
C CYS A 151 5.92 -10.90 15.09
N GLY A 152 6.47 -12.02 15.58
CA GLY A 152 5.98 -12.74 16.73
C GLY A 152 4.85 -13.74 16.43
N GLY A 153 4.73 -14.17 15.17
CA GLY A 153 3.96 -15.34 14.78
C GLY A 153 4.81 -16.63 14.92
N GLU A 154 5.03 -17.31 13.79
CA GLU A 154 5.88 -18.52 13.74
C GLU A 154 7.39 -18.19 13.85
N MET A 155 7.79 -16.92 13.61
CA MET A 155 9.19 -16.47 13.66
C MET A 155 9.53 -15.85 15.01
N ASP A 156 10.64 -16.27 15.58
CA ASP A 156 11.25 -15.61 16.75
C ASP A 156 12.04 -14.35 16.35
N ASP A 157 12.51 -13.59 17.34
CA ASP A 157 13.26 -12.35 17.09
C ASP A 157 14.56 -12.57 16.35
N THR A 158 15.23 -13.71 16.55
CA THR A 158 16.48 -14.04 15.86
C THR A 158 16.22 -14.20 14.37
N GLN A 159 15.16 -14.88 14.01
CA GLN A 159 14.74 -15.05 12.61
C GLN A 159 14.30 -13.73 12.00
N VAL A 160 13.48 -12.92 12.71
CA VAL A 160 13.05 -11.59 12.24
C VAL A 160 14.25 -10.68 12.00
N MET A 161 15.19 -10.61 12.94
CA MET A 161 16.43 -9.84 12.79
C MET A 161 17.28 -10.36 11.64
N GLY A 162 17.36 -11.68 11.46
CA GLY A 162 18.08 -12.30 10.34
C GLY A 162 17.51 -11.89 8.99
N VAL A 163 16.17 -11.86 8.84
CA VAL A 163 15.53 -11.39 7.60
C VAL A 163 15.81 -9.91 7.37
N ILE A 164 15.69 -9.05 8.40
CA ILE A 164 15.93 -7.61 8.28
C ILE A 164 17.40 -7.35 7.87
N ASP A 165 18.34 -8.03 8.50
CA ASP A 165 19.77 -7.89 8.21
C ASP A 165 20.10 -8.32 6.78
N HIS A 166 19.59 -9.48 6.36
CA HIS A 166 19.79 -9.98 5.00
C HIS A 166 19.12 -9.11 3.94
N ALA A 167 17.86 -8.68 4.16
CA ALA A 167 17.17 -7.76 3.26
C ALA A 167 17.97 -6.47 3.06
N MET A 168 18.55 -5.93 4.14
CA MET A 168 19.37 -4.74 4.07
C MET A 168 20.68 -4.98 3.27
N GLU A 169 21.29 -6.18 3.36
CA GLU A 169 22.44 -6.56 2.53
C GLU A 169 22.09 -6.63 1.04
N LEU A 170 20.87 -7.07 0.73
CA LEU A 170 20.37 -7.12 -0.64
C LEU A 170 19.92 -5.75 -1.17
N GLY A 171 19.86 -4.70 -0.34
CA GLY A 171 19.29 -3.41 -0.68
C GLY A 171 17.77 -3.48 -0.82
N ALA A 172 17.13 -4.30 -0.01
CA ALA A 172 15.68 -4.46 0.06
C ALA A 172 15.11 -3.92 1.38
N LEU A 173 13.80 -3.69 1.42
CA LEU A 173 13.06 -3.20 2.57
C LEU A 173 12.26 -4.33 3.23
N CYS A 174 12.22 -4.38 4.56
CA CYS A 174 11.27 -5.21 5.29
C CYS A 174 10.00 -4.43 5.61
N ALA A 175 8.83 -5.04 5.32
CA ALA A 175 7.52 -4.62 5.77
C ALA A 175 7.08 -5.56 6.90
N LEU A 176 6.82 -5.00 8.09
CA LEU A 176 6.60 -5.75 9.31
C LEU A 176 5.15 -5.64 9.76
N ASP A 177 4.44 -6.77 9.80
CA ASP A 177 3.12 -6.90 10.41
C ASP A 177 3.30 -7.22 11.90
N ALA A 178 3.11 -6.22 12.77
CA ALA A 178 3.47 -6.32 14.18
C ALA A 178 2.26 -6.15 15.11
N HIS A 179 1.26 -7.03 14.99
CA HIS A 179 -0.01 -6.96 15.73
C HIS A 179 0.02 -7.65 17.10
N GLY A 180 1.17 -7.65 17.77
CA GLY A 180 1.34 -8.15 19.13
C GLY A 180 1.88 -9.56 19.26
N GLY A 181 2.02 -10.31 18.18
CA GLY A 181 2.77 -11.57 18.12
C GLY A 181 2.47 -12.57 19.23
N LEU A 182 3.49 -12.97 19.98
CA LEU A 182 3.38 -13.94 21.07
C LEU A 182 2.48 -13.47 22.22
N VAL A 183 2.38 -12.16 22.49
CA VAL A 183 1.48 -11.62 23.52
C VAL A 183 0.04 -11.84 23.10
N ALA A 184 -0.31 -11.49 21.87
CA ALA A 184 -1.65 -11.74 21.33
C ALA A 184 -1.98 -13.25 21.32
N ALA A 185 -1.04 -14.10 20.92
CA ALA A 185 -1.22 -15.56 20.93
C ALA A 185 -1.46 -16.11 22.36
N TYR A 186 -0.72 -15.62 23.35
CA TYR A 186 -0.92 -16.01 24.75
C TYR A 186 -2.29 -15.60 25.28
N LEU A 187 -2.69 -14.35 25.04
CA LEU A 187 -4.01 -13.83 25.44
C LEU A 187 -5.12 -14.62 24.74
N ARG A 188 -4.97 -14.87 23.43
CA ARG A 188 -5.92 -15.65 22.64
C ARG A 188 -6.14 -17.04 23.22
N ALA A 189 -5.06 -17.78 23.54
CA ALA A 189 -5.16 -19.11 24.14
C ALA A 189 -5.84 -19.09 25.53
N GLY A 190 -5.73 -17.99 26.27
CA GLY A 190 -6.45 -17.78 27.54
C GLY A 190 -7.95 -17.60 27.33
N LEU A 191 -8.33 -16.78 26.35
CA LEU A 191 -9.72 -16.48 26.00
C LEU A 191 -10.43 -17.72 25.41
N ASP A 192 -9.76 -18.46 24.53
CA ASP A 192 -10.27 -19.72 23.97
C ASP A 192 -10.56 -20.75 25.10
N ARG A 193 -9.68 -20.86 26.09
CA ARG A 193 -9.90 -21.74 27.28
C ARG A 193 -11.05 -21.26 28.16
N ALA A 194 -11.32 -19.95 28.18
CA ALA A 194 -12.46 -19.40 28.90
C ALA A 194 -13.79 -19.54 28.13
N GLY A 195 -13.76 -20.11 26.92
CA GLY A 195 -14.95 -20.32 26.09
C GLY A 195 -15.46 -19.07 25.42
N ILE A 196 -14.62 -18.02 25.25
CA ILE A 196 -14.97 -16.82 24.52
C ILE A 196 -15.04 -17.14 23.03
N ASP A 197 -16.03 -16.57 22.35
CA ASP A 197 -16.20 -16.75 20.90
C ASP A 197 -14.94 -16.38 20.11
N SER A 198 -14.67 -17.11 19.04
CA SER A 198 -13.43 -16.97 18.27
C SER A 198 -13.23 -15.56 17.69
N ALA A 199 -14.27 -14.89 17.25
CA ALA A 199 -14.17 -13.52 16.71
C ALA A 199 -13.91 -12.51 17.83
N GLU A 200 -14.63 -12.61 18.95
CA GLU A 200 -14.44 -11.78 20.13
C GLU A 200 -13.04 -11.99 20.75
N ALA A 201 -12.60 -13.24 20.87
CA ALA A 201 -11.28 -13.58 21.37
C ALA A 201 -10.17 -13.00 20.46
N GLN A 202 -10.39 -12.92 19.15
CA GLN A 202 -9.46 -12.28 18.19
C GLN A 202 -9.34 -10.77 18.48
N VAL A 203 -10.44 -10.08 18.69
CA VAL A 203 -10.46 -8.64 19.01
C VAL A 203 -9.77 -8.38 20.36
N LEU A 204 -10.17 -9.11 21.40
CA LEU A 204 -9.66 -8.92 22.76
C LEU A 204 -8.16 -9.25 22.89
N SER A 205 -7.66 -10.25 22.15
CA SER A 205 -6.24 -10.62 22.19
C SER A 205 -5.34 -9.59 21.51
N CYS A 206 -5.90 -8.77 20.60
CA CYS A 206 -5.19 -7.74 19.85
C CYS A 206 -5.50 -6.32 20.36
N ALA A 207 -5.62 -6.14 21.68
CA ALA A 207 -5.86 -4.84 22.30
C ALA A 207 -4.83 -3.78 21.89
N ALA A 208 -5.18 -2.49 21.97
CA ALA A 208 -4.34 -1.39 21.51
C ALA A 208 -2.89 -1.40 22.07
N PRO A 209 -2.67 -1.64 23.39
CA PRO A 209 -1.31 -1.73 23.92
C PRO A 209 -0.51 -2.93 23.38
N VAL A 210 -1.18 -4.01 22.97
CA VAL A 210 -0.55 -5.20 22.39
C VAL A 210 0.02 -4.86 21.02
N GLU A 211 -0.75 -4.18 20.16
CA GLU A 211 -0.28 -3.68 18.85
C GLU A 211 0.86 -2.68 19.04
N GLY A 212 0.69 -1.66 19.90
CA GLY A 212 1.70 -0.64 20.14
C GLY A 212 3.03 -1.23 20.59
N SER A 213 3.01 -2.20 21.51
CA SER A 213 4.22 -2.89 21.98
C SER A 213 4.88 -3.73 20.89
N GLY A 214 4.08 -4.41 20.05
CA GLY A 214 4.58 -5.19 18.91
C GLY A 214 5.30 -4.30 17.89
N ILE A 215 4.69 -3.17 17.53
CA ILE A 215 5.28 -2.19 16.61
C ILE A 215 6.55 -1.56 17.21
N ALA A 216 6.54 -1.17 18.49
CA ALA A 216 7.72 -0.64 19.17
C ALA A 216 8.88 -1.63 19.16
N ARG A 217 8.60 -2.93 19.40
CA ARG A 217 9.60 -4.01 19.34
C ARG A 217 10.16 -4.20 17.93
N ALA A 218 9.31 -4.23 16.90
CA ALA A 218 9.73 -4.35 15.51
C ALA A 218 10.65 -3.19 15.08
N ILE A 219 10.26 -1.96 15.44
CA ILE A 219 11.05 -0.76 15.19
C ILE A 219 12.39 -0.80 15.95
N MET A 220 12.39 -1.26 17.20
CA MET A 220 13.62 -1.41 17.99
C MET A 220 14.60 -2.38 17.31
N MET A 221 14.14 -3.57 16.90
CA MET A 221 14.97 -4.56 16.21
C MET A 221 15.60 -3.98 14.93
N ALA A 222 14.80 -3.33 14.09
CA ALA A 222 15.29 -2.66 12.89
C ALA A 222 16.30 -1.54 13.24
N GLY A 223 16.02 -0.77 14.30
CA GLY A 223 16.90 0.31 14.78
C GLY A 223 18.27 -0.19 15.25
N MET A 224 18.33 -1.33 15.92
CA MET A 224 19.59 -1.96 16.33
C MET A 224 20.46 -2.36 15.14
N LEU A 225 19.85 -2.72 14.03
CA LEU A 225 20.53 -3.02 12.78
C LEU A 225 20.83 -1.78 11.94
N GLY A 226 20.26 -0.61 12.29
CA GLY A 226 20.31 0.60 11.46
C GLY A 226 19.50 0.47 10.17
N ALA A 227 18.57 -0.47 10.12
CA ALA A 227 17.78 -0.79 8.94
C ALA A 227 16.58 0.17 8.81
N PRO A 228 16.25 0.63 7.58
CA PRO A 228 14.94 1.20 7.32
C PRO A 228 13.89 0.11 7.41
N VAL A 229 12.67 0.48 7.82
CA VAL A 229 11.58 -0.46 7.97
C VAL A 229 10.25 0.17 7.57
N HIS A 230 9.36 -0.63 7.00
CA HIS A 230 7.96 -0.30 6.85
C HIS A 230 7.15 -1.07 7.90
N VAL A 231 6.20 -0.44 8.57
CA VAL A 231 5.33 -1.10 9.56
C VAL A 231 3.86 -0.87 9.24
N GLY A 232 3.05 -1.85 9.51
CA GLY A 232 1.63 -1.73 9.35
C GLY A 232 0.93 -3.00 8.86
N PRO A 233 -0.41 -2.93 8.81
CA PRO A 233 -1.24 -1.73 9.03
C PRO A 233 -1.26 -1.28 10.49
N VAL A 234 -1.36 0.06 10.68
CA VAL A 234 -1.43 0.70 12.00
C VAL A 234 -2.87 1.02 12.34
N SER A 235 -3.31 0.69 13.57
CA SER A 235 -4.68 0.93 13.99
C SER A 235 -4.83 1.63 15.35
N THR A 236 -3.72 1.94 16.05
CA THR A 236 -3.77 2.43 17.43
C THR A 236 -2.91 3.67 17.67
N ARG A 237 -3.29 4.46 18.69
CA ARG A 237 -2.49 5.59 19.21
C ARG A 237 -1.11 5.15 19.63
N ASP A 238 -1.01 4.04 20.39
CA ASP A 238 0.27 3.53 20.91
C ASP A 238 1.25 3.21 19.78
N ALA A 239 0.73 2.71 18.66
CA ALA A 239 1.53 2.48 17.46
C ALA A 239 2.01 3.78 16.80
N VAL A 240 1.11 4.79 16.69
CA VAL A 240 1.47 6.13 16.17
C VAL A 240 2.55 6.78 17.04
N ASP A 241 2.43 6.67 18.37
CA ASP A 241 3.40 7.22 19.31
C ASP A 241 4.76 6.54 19.20
N ALA A 242 4.79 5.21 19.06
CA ALA A 242 6.03 4.44 18.84
C ALA A 242 6.74 4.83 17.52
N ILE A 243 6.00 4.99 16.43
CA ILE A 243 6.51 5.44 15.14
C ILE A 243 7.04 6.85 15.24
N THR A 244 6.28 7.76 15.85
CA THR A 244 6.66 9.16 16.04
C THR A 244 7.96 9.27 16.83
N ALA A 245 8.05 8.57 17.95
CA ALA A 245 9.26 8.57 18.78
C ALA A 245 10.48 8.03 18.02
N ALA A 246 10.32 7.02 17.19
CA ALA A 246 11.41 6.47 16.38
C ALA A 246 11.87 7.45 15.30
N ARG A 247 10.94 8.08 14.58
CA ARG A 247 11.24 9.08 13.54
C ARG A 247 11.92 10.33 14.10
N LEU A 248 11.48 10.81 15.29
CA LEU A 248 12.13 11.92 15.98
C LEU A 248 13.58 11.60 16.39
N ARG A 249 13.91 10.32 16.61
CA ARG A 249 15.29 9.88 16.84
C ARG A 249 16.09 9.66 15.52
N GLY A 250 15.50 10.00 14.37
CA GLY A 250 16.14 9.88 13.05
C GLY A 250 16.09 8.47 12.46
N GLN A 251 15.31 7.55 13.03
CA GLN A 251 15.13 6.22 12.46
C GLN A 251 14.22 6.29 11.22
N ARG A 252 14.59 5.60 10.16
CA ARG A 252 13.84 5.54 8.91
C ARG A 252 12.69 4.53 9.03
N VAL A 253 11.53 5.00 9.48
CA VAL A 253 10.31 4.21 9.61
C VAL A 253 9.26 4.80 8.70
N SER A 254 8.70 4.00 7.79
CA SER A 254 7.47 4.27 7.05
C SER A 254 6.32 3.45 7.62
N ALA A 255 5.08 3.94 7.48
CA ALA A 255 3.92 3.25 8.03
C ALA A 255 2.70 3.42 7.14
N GLU A 256 1.81 2.43 7.17
CA GLU A 256 0.53 2.42 6.46
C GLU A 256 -0.65 2.30 7.41
N VAL A 257 -1.78 2.90 6.99
CA VAL A 257 -3.08 2.78 7.67
C VAL A 257 -4.13 2.32 6.66
N LEU A 258 -5.14 1.59 7.13
CA LEU A 258 -6.26 1.17 6.28
C LEU A 258 -7.47 2.07 6.50
N PRO A 259 -8.25 2.37 5.44
CA PRO A 259 -9.46 3.21 5.56
C PRO A 259 -10.43 2.73 6.63
N ARG A 260 -10.60 1.42 6.78
CA ARG A 260 -11.49 0.85 7.81
C ARG A 260 -11.12 1.29 9.24
N HIS A 261 -9.84 1.42 9.55
CA HIS A 261 -9.37 1.88 10.86
C HIS A 261 -9.49 3.40 11.08
N LEU A 262 -9.85 4.14 10.04
CA LEU A 262 -10.08 5.58 10.10
C LEU A 262 -11.56 5.94 10.21
N VAL A 263 -12.46 5.02 9.80
CA VAL A 263 -13.87 5.33 9.53
C VAL A 263 -14.82 4.41 10.29
N LEU A 264 -14.50 3.12 10.43
CA LEU A 264 -15.40 2.15 11.06
C LEU A 264 -15.15 2.08 12.57
N ASP A 265 -16.25 2.21 13.35
CA ASP A 265 -16.21 2.07 14.79
C ASP A 265 -16.31 0.59 15.20
N GLY A 266 -15.40 0.16 16.04
CA GLY A 266 -15.36 -1.21 16.59
C GLY A 266 -16.26 -1.41 17.81
N GLU A 267 -16.87 -0.36 18.34
CA GLU A 267 -17.76 -0.43 19.55
C GLU A 267 -19.25 -0.65 19.19
N GLY A 268 -19.61 -0.67 17.90
CA GLY A 268 -20.98 -0.90 17.48
C GLY A 268 -21.40 -2.37 17.56
N ASP A 269 -22.68 -2.62 17.85
CA ASP A 269 -23.30 -3.96 17.88
C ASP A 269 -23.31 -4.67 16.51
N GLU A 270 -22.91 -3.98 15.44
CA GLU A 270 -22.81 -4.53 14.10
C GLU A 270 -21.38 -5.05 13.86
N VAL A 271 -21.16 -6.30 14.21
CA VAL A 271 -20.00 -7.06 13.70
C VAL A 271 -20.23 -7.23 12.21
N PHE A 272 -19.56 -6.42 11.39
CA PHE A 272 -19.65 -6.54 9.95
C PHE A 272 -19.03 -7.87 9.52
N PRO A 273 -19.80 -8.81 8.95
CA PRO A 273 -19.27 -10.07 8.46
C PRO A 273 -18.14 -9.82 7.47
N GLY A 274 -16.98 -10.41 7.72
CA GLY A 274 -15.80 -10.27 6.86
C GLY A 274 -14.81 -9.17 7.27
N CYS A 275 -15.02 -8.48 8.40
CA CYS A 275 -14.04 -7.58 9.01
C CYS A 275 -13.15 -8.26 10.07
N ASP A 276 -13.07 -9.58 10.09
CA ASP A 276 -12.24 -10.39 11.02
C ASP A 276 -10.74 -10.22 10.76
N ALA A 277 -10.35 -9.18 10.04
CA ALA A 277 -8.98 -8.92 9.67
C ALA A 277 -8.18 -8.32 10.82
N LEU A 278 -6.90 -8.66 10.90
CA LEU A 278 -5.93 -8.01 11.78
C LEU A 278 -5.35 -6.77 11.10
N PRO A 279 -5.18 -5.68 11.86
CA PRO A 279 -5.66 -5.42 13.22
C PRO A 279 -7.19 -5.29 13.26
N PRO A 280 -7.84 -5.53 14.43
CA PRO A 280 -9.28 -5.36 14.57
C PRO A 280 -9.69 -3.88 14.48
N LEU A 281 -10.98 -3.62 14.25
CA LEU A 281 -11.54 -2.27 14.30
C LEU A 281 -11.36 -1.66 15.70
N ARG A 282 -11.30 -0.32 15.76
CA ARG A 282 -11.00 0.44 16.98
C ARG A 282 -12.07 1.50 17.24
N ASP A 283 -12.01 2.08 18.44
CA ASP A 283 -12.87 3.19 18.88
C ASP A 283 -12.49 4.55 18.27
N GLY A 284 -13.34 5.54 18.48
CA GLY A 284 -13.14 6.90 17.98
C GLY A 284 -11.89 7.61 18.52
N ALA A 285 -11.37 7.20 19.67
CA ALA A 285 -10.12 7.78 20.22
C ALA A 285 -8.90 7.33 19.40
N GLN A 286 -8.92 6.10 18.92
CA GLN A 286 -7.88 5.60 18.01
C GLN A 286 -7.98 6.26 16.64
N HIS A 287 -9.21 6.44 16.11
CA HIS A 287 -9.43 7.17 14.84
C HIS A 287 -8.82 8.56 14.87
N ALA A 288 -9.03 9.32 15.97
CA ALA A 288 -8.46 10.66 16.11
C ALA A 288 -6.93 10.64 16.08
N ALA A 289 -6.28 9.65 16.71
CA ALA A 289 -4.83 9.49 16.70
C ALA A 289 -4.30 9.15 15.30
N LEU A 290 -4.98 8.27 14.57
CA LEU A 290 -4.61 7.90 13.21
C LEU A 290 -4.72 9.09 12.24
N TRP A 291 -5.84 9.85 12.28
CA TRP A 291 -5.98 11.08 11.48
C TRP A 291 -4.92 12.12 11.82
N GLY A 292 -4.60 12.29 13.11
CA GLY A 292 -3.49 13.15 13.56
C GLY A 292 -2.13 12.67 13.02
N GLY A 293 -1.90 11.37 13.01
CA GLY A 293 -0.71 10.75 12.44
C GLY A 293 -0.57 10.96 10.92
N LEU A 294 -1.68 10.93 10.19
CA LEU A 294 -1.72 11.24 8.76
C LEU A 294 -1.45 12.73 8.51
N ALA A 295 -2.17 13.62 9.20
CA ALA A 295 -2.03 15.07 9.04
C ALA A 295 -0.63 15.59 9.40
N SER A 296 0.04 14.95 10.37
CA SER A 296 1.42 15.27 10.73
C SER A 296 2.47 14.59 9.84
N GLY A 297 2.08 13.72 8.92
CA GLY A 297 2.97 12.92 8.08
C GLY A 297 3.71 11.80 8.84
N MET A 298 3.35 11.51 10.10
CA MET A 298 3.92 10.39 10.86
C MET A 298 3.44 9.05 10.32
N LEU A 299 2.18 8.97 9.88
CA LEU A 299 1.68 7.91 9.01
C LEU A 299 1.76 8.40 7.57
N GLY A 300 2.55 7.76 6.74
CA GLY A 300 2.89 8.32 5.42
C GLY A 300 1.99 7.84 4.30
N MET A 301 1.27 6.72 4.46
CA MET A 301 0.52 6.12 3.34
C MET A 301 -0.72 5.37 3.81
N SER A 302 -1.66 5.22 2.88
CA SER A 302 -2.83 4.36 3.05
C SER A 302 -2.78 3.20 2.06
N ALA A 303 -3.10 2.01 2.57
CA ALA A 303 -3.26 0.80 1.78
C ALA A 303 -4.72 0.31 1.85
N SER A 304 -5.15 -0.56 0.95
CA SER A 304 -6.44 -1.23 1.10
C SER A 304 -6.36 -2.38 2.13
N GLY A 305 -5.21 -3.04 2.23
CA GLY A 305 -5.07 -4.26 3.01
C GLY A 305 -5.98 -5.39 2.54
N ALA A 306 -6.44 -5.29 1.30
CA ALA A 306 -7.46 -6.16 0.75
C ALA A 306 -6.94 -7.56 0.49
N GLY A 307 -7.65 -8.55 1.00
CA GLY A 307 -7.27 -9.95 0.96
C GLY A 307 -6.77 -10.44 2.33
N GLY A 308 -7.14 -11.63 2.73
CA GLY A 308 -6.71 -12.29 3.96
C GLY A 308 -6.47 -13.77 3.72
N ASP A 309 -5.67 -14.40 4.56
CA ASP A 309 -5.33 -15.82 4.49
C ASP A 309 -6.50 -16.75 4.87
N GLY A 310 -7.63 -16.19 5.27
CA GLY A 310 -8.84 -16.90 5.68
C GLY A 310 -9.93 -16.89 4.63
N GLY A 311 -9.84 -17.74 3.60
CA GLY A 311 -10.93 -18.38 2.84
C GLY A 311 -12.20 -17.63 2.41
N LEU A 312 -12.48 -16.45 2.89
CA LEU A 312 -13.65 -15.63 2.53
C LEU A 312 -13.30 -14.56 1.49
N ALA A 313 -12.80 -15.02 0.45
CA ALA A 313 -11.99 -14.34 -0.53
C ALA A 313 -12.77 -13.60 -1.64
N GLY A 314 -14.08 -13.62 -1.65
CA GLY A 314 -14.85 -13.05 -2.74
C GLY A 314 -15.28 -11.61 -2.50
N GLU A 315 -16.13 -11.40 -1.51
CA GLU A 315 -16.84 -10.12 -1.33
C GLU A 315 -16.23 -9.22 -0.26
N ALA A 316 -15.60 -9.77 0.76
CA ALA A 316 -15.08 -9.01 1.91
C ALA A 316 -13.89 -8.08 1.59
N CYS A 317 -13.16 -8.31 0.50
CA CYS A 317 -12.02 -7.49 0.10
C CYS A 317 -12.39 -6.34 -0.85
N MET A 318 -13.52 -6.44 -1.53
CA MET A 318 -13.98 -5.43 -2.51
C MET A 318 -14.15 -4.03 -1.92
N PRO A 319 -14.68 -3.90 -0.68
CA PRO A 319 -14.91 -2.62 -0.05
C PRO A 319 -13.69 -1.73 0.07
N ASP A 320 -12.60 -2.30 0.56
CA ASP A 320 -11.38 -1.54 0.79
C ASP A 320 -10.68 -1.17 -0.53
N LEU A 321 -10.69 -2.08 -1.52
CA LEU A 321 -10.18 -1.80 -2.86
C LEU A 321 -10.95 -0.68 -3.55
N ALA A 322 -12.29 -0.77 -3.53
CA ALA A 322 -13.17 0.20 -4.18
C ALA A 322 -13.28 1.51 -3.39
N GLY A 323 -13.25 1.45 -2.06
CA GLY A 323 -13.54 2.58 -1.18
C GLY A 323 -12.35 3.44 -0.82
N ARG A 324 -11.11 2.95 -0.93
CA ARG A 324 -9.92 3.61 -0.39
C ARG A 324 -9.82 5.10 -0.71
N MET A 325 -9.87 5.46 -1.98
CA MET A 325 -9.71 6.85 -2.41
C MET A 325 -10.91 7.72 -1.98
N GLY A 326 -12.14 7.24 -2.20
CA GLY A 326 -13.35 7.99 -1.86
C GLY A 326 -13.49 8.24 -0.35
N LEU A 327 -13.23 7.22 0.49
CA LEU A 327 -13.29 7.35 1.94
C LEU A 327 -12.25 8.36 2.46
N LEU A 328 -11.01 8.27 1.97
CA LEU A 328 -9.94 9.19 2.35
C LEU A 328 -10.22 10.63 1.90
N TRP A 329 -10.77 10.80 0.70
CA TRP A 329 -11.17 12.12 0.23
C TRP A 329 -12.30 12.71 1.08
N HIS A 330 -13.37 11.95 1.29
CA HIS A 330 -14.54 12.40 2.04
C HIS A 330 -14.19 12.72 3.51
N HIS A 331 -13.62 11.77 4.22
CA HIS A 331 -13.32 11.90 5.65
C HIS A 331 -12.02 12.66 5.95
N GLY A 332 -11.11 12.76 4.99
CA GLY A 332 -9.85 13.50 5.09
C GLY A 332 -9.97 14.91 4.52
N VAL A 333 -10.02 15.03 3.20
CA VAL A 333 -9.92 16.32 2.51
C VAL A 333 -11.20 17.15 2.69
N ARG A 334 -12.37 16.57 2.43
CA ARG A 334 -13.66 17.29 2.57
C ARG A 334 -13.98 17.65 4.02
N ALA A 335 -13.53 16.85 4.96
CA ALA A 335 -13.66 17.15 6.39
C ALA A 335 -12.60 18.16 6.92
N GLY A 336 -11.69 18.63 6.05
CA GLY A 336 -10.65 19.61 6.41
C GLY A 336 -9.52 19.07 7.29
N ARG A 337 -9.34 17.76 7.34
CA ARG A 337 -8.24 17.10 8.09
C ARG A 337 -6.93 17.02 7.29
N LEU A 338 -7.04 16.98 5.95
CA LEU A 338 -5.95 16.83 5.01
C LEU A 338 -6.09 17.84 3.87
N SER A 339 -4.98 18.24 3.28
CA SER A 339 -4.97 18.93 1.99
C SER A 339 -5.12 17.95 0.81
N ALA A 340 -5.32 18.45 -0.40
CA ALA A 340 -5.31 17.63 -1.60
C ALA A 340 -3.92 17.06 -1.88
N GLU A 341 -2.86 17.81 -1.54
CA GLU A 341 -1.47 17.39 -1.64
C GLU A 341 -1.16 16.25 -0.67
N ASP A 342 -1.64 16.30 0.58
CA ASP A 342 -1.54 15.21 1.55
C ASP A 342 -2.24 13.95 1.05
N PHE A 343 -3.42 14.12 0.43
CA PHE A 343 -4.14 13.00 -0.19
C PHE A 343 -3.33 12.33 -1.29
N VAL A 344 -2.71 13.10 -2.20
CA VAL A 344 -1.82 12.57 -3.23
C VAL A 344 -0.58 11.91 -2.59
N ALA A 345 0.00 12.54 -1.59
CA ALA A 345 1.14 11.99 -0.89
C ALA A 345 0.84 10.58 -0.34
N MET A 346 -0.27 10.44 0.41
CA MET A 346 -0.61 9.19 1.10
C MET A 346 -1.17 8.10 0.20
N THR A 347 -1.83 8.45 -0.92
CA THR A 347 -2.47 7.47 -1.80
C THR A 347 -1.61 7.05 -2.97
N SER A 348 -0.51 7.76 -3.23
CA SER A 348 0.33 7.55 -4.42
C SER A 348 1.83 7.74 -4.15
N ALA A 349 2.28 8.99 -3.94
CA ALA A 349 3.70 9.33 -3.97
C ALA A 349 4.53 8.66 -2.86
N ASN A 350 4.03 8.60 -1.63
CA ASN A 350 4.78 8.04 -0.50
C ASN A 350 4.96 6.52 -0.62
N ALA A 351 3.94 5.80 -1.11
CA ALA A 351 4.08 4.38 -1.42
C ALA A 351 5.12 4.16 -2.53
N ALA A 352 5.08 4.98 -3.59
CA ALA A 352 6.05 4.90 -4.66
C ALA A 352 7.49 5.17 -4.18
N ARG A 353 7.69 6.14 -3.29
CA ARG A 353 9.00 6.44 -2.66
C ARG A 353 9.46 5.33 -1.74
N ALA A 354 8.58 4.85 -0.86
CA ALA A 354 8.92 3.81 0.10
C ALA A 354 9.36 2.50 -0.57
N PHE A 355 8.76 2.16 -1.70
CA PHE A 355 9.04 0.92 -2.42
C PHE A 355 9.87 1.10 -3.69
N ASN A 356 10.52 2.26 -3.82
CA ASN A 356 11.53 2.59 -4.85
C ASN A 356 11.03 2.47 -6.30
N ILE A 357 9.82 2.95 -6.55
CA ILE A 357 9.26 3.10 -7.90
C ILE A 357 9.00 4.57 -8.27
N TYR A 358 9.27 5.51 -7.34
CA TYR A 358 9.27 6.95 -7.61
C TYR A 358 10.56 7.34 -8.36
N PRO A 359 10.51 8.26 -9.35
CA PRO A 359 9.35 9.03 -9.82
C PRO A 359 8.56 8.33 -10.94
N ARG A 360 8.96 7.12 -11.35
CA ARG A 360 8.26 6.39 -12.41
C ARG A 360 6.76 6.25 -12.13
N LYS A 361 6.39 5.95 -10.88
CA LYS A 361 5.02 5.97 -10.36
C LYS A 361 4.89 7.03 -9.26
N GLY A 362 3.68 7.52 -9.03
CA GLY A 362 3.39 8.46 -7.95
C GLY A 362 3.85 9.90 -8.19
N ALA A 363 4.19 10.24 -9.43
CA ALA A 363 4.60 11.58 -9.83
C ALA A 363 3.95 12.02 -11.14
N ILE A 364 3.77 13.33 -11.31
CA ILE A 364 3.46 13.96 -12.59
C ILE A 364 4.69 14.78 -12.98
N MET A 365 5.56 14.17 -13.79
CA MET A 365 6.77 14.79 -14.31
C MET A 365 7.20 14.11 -15.61
N VAL A 366 7.95 14.82 -16.43
CA VAL A 366 8.45 14.28 -17.70
C VAL A 366 9.29 13.03 -17.46
N GLY A 367 9.00 11.95 -18.20
CA GLY A 367 9.63 10.62 -18.06
C GLY A 367 9.02 9.71 -16.99
N ALA A 368 8.03 10.18 -16.22
CA ALA A 368 7.22 9.30 -15.39
C ALA A 368 6.20 8.55 -16.25
N ASP A 369 5.75 7.38 -15.79
CA ASP A 369 4.64 6.68 -16.42
C ASP A 369 3.41 7.62 -16.47
N ALA A 370 2.75 7.71 -17.60
CA ALA A 370 1.55 8.53 -17.77
C ALA A 370 0.33 7.86 -17.14
N ASP A 371 0.39 7.72 -15.80
CA ASP A 371 -0.66 7.18 -14.95
C ASP A 371 -1.31 8.34 -14.19
N LEU A 372 -2.52 8.73 -14.63
CA LEU A 372 -3.21 9.92 -14.13
C LEU A 372 -4.61 9.54 -13.64
N LEU A 373 -5.02 10.20 -12.56
CA LEU A 373 -6.36 10.15 -12.02
C LEU A 373 -7.03 11.52 -12.21
N LEU A 374 -8.12 11.56 -12.98
CA LEU A 374 -8.96 12.75 -13.13
C LEU A 374 -10.12 12.64 -12.14
N TRP A 375 -10.17 13.56 -11.20
CA TRP A 375 -11.00 13.51 -10.02
C TRP A 375 -11.94 14.71 -9.94
N ASP A 376 -13.25 14.43 -9.82
CA ASP A 376 -14.21 15.45 -9.45
C ASP A 376 -14.26 15.61 -7.93
N ALA A 377 -13.71 16.71 -7.43
CA ALA A 377 -13.65 17.01 -6.00
C ALA A 377 -15.02 17.17 -5.32
N HIS A 378 -16.04 17.46 -6.10
CA HIS A 378 -17.43 17.72 -5.64
C HIS A 378 -18.40 16.63 -6.06
N GLY A 379 -17.97 15.73 -6.94
CA GLY A 379 -18.77 14.59 -7.38
C GLY A 379 -19.18 13.69 -6.21
N ALA A 380 -20.20 12.90 -6.43
CA ALA A 380 -20.65 11.89 -5.47
C ALA A 380 -20.37 10.50 -6.03
N ALA A 381 -19.79 9.65 -5.22
CA ALA A 381 -19.58 8.24 -5.54
C ALA A 381 -20.22 7.35 -4.45
N HIS A 382 -20.70 6.19 -4.86
CA HIS A 382 -21.12 5.15 -3.92
C HIS A 382 -19.92 4.26 -3.60
N VAL A 383 -19.63 4.10 -2.32
CA VAL A 383 -18.71 3.04 -1.88
C VAL A 383 -19.49 1.73 -1.94
N LEU A 384 -19.18 0.91 -2.93
CA LEU A 384 -19.82 -0.40 -3.13
C LEU A 384 -19.36 -1.36 -2.01
N SER A 385 -20.04 -1.30 -0.85
CA SER A 385 -19.71 -2.18 0.26
C SER A 385 -20.77 -2.23 1.34
N SER A 386 -21.10 -3.45 1.73
CA SER A 386 -21.87 -3.72 2.93
C SER A 386 -21.13 -3.33 4.22
N CYS A 387 -19.80 -3.51 4.28
CA CYS A 387 -19.00 -3.20 5.47
C CYS A 387 -19.00 -1.72 5.85
N TYR A 388 -19.18 -0.81 4.89
CA TYR A 388 -19.23 0.63 5.14
C TYR A 388 -20.68 1.16 5.14
N GLY A 389 -21.71 0.32 5.16
CA GLY A 389 -23.09 0.74 5.06
C GLY A 389 -23.43 1.38 3.71
N ALA A 390 -22.68 1.10 2.66
CA ALA A 390 -22.81 1.69 1.32
C ALA A 390 -22.93 3.24 1.32
N PRO A 391 -22.02 3.97 1.98
CA PRO A 391 -22.12 5.41 2.08
C PRO A 391 -21.94 6.07 0.72
N VAL A 392 -22.63 7.21 0.54
CA VAL A 392 -22.29 8.16 -0.53
C VAL A 392 -21.14 9.03 -0.04
N VAL A 393 -20.03 8.99 -0.73
CA VAL A 393 -18.85 9.82 -0.42
C VAL A 393 -18.73 10.97 -1.41
N SER A 394 -18.19 12.10 -0.95
CA SER A 394 -17.80 13.20 -1.83
C SER A 394 -16.48 12.88 -2.49
N GLY A 395 -16.39 13.25 -3.77
CA GLY A 395 -15.23 12.96 -4.61
C GLY A 395 -15.45 11.71 -5.46
N ALA A 396 -15.22 11.84 -6.76
CA ALA A 396 -15.46 10.77 -7.71
C ALA A 396 -14.37 10.69 -8.78
N VAL A 397 -14.01 9.46 -9.15
CA VAL A 397 -13.16 9.19 -10.31
C VAL A 397 -13.97 9.48 -11.58
N VAL A 398 -13.47 10.38 -12.42
CA VAL A 398 -14.07 10.67 -13.74
C VAL A 398 -13.37 9.88 -14.82
N HIS A 399 -12.03 9.96 -14.85
CA HIS A 399 -11.20 9.18 -15.76
C HIS A 399 -9.95 8.66 -15.06
N VAL A 400 -9.46 7.53 -15.52
CA VAL A 400 -8.11 7.04 -15.19
C VAL A 400 -7.34 6.85 -16.48
N VAL A 401 -6.21 7.51 -16.58
CA VAL A 401 -5.22 7.28 -17.63
C VAL A 401 -4.15 6.35 -17.05
N ARG A 402 -3.80 5.31 -17.80
CA ARG A 402 -2.73 4.40 -17.42
C ARG A 402 -1.82 4.13 -18.63
N GLY A 403 -0.54 4.43 -18.48
CA GLY A 403 0.42 4.33 -19.59
C GLY A 403 -0.01 5.14 -20.80
N GLY A 404 -0.51 6.36 -20.59
CA GLY A 404 -0.91 7.28 -21.64
C GLY A 404 -2.24 6.98 -22.35
N VAL A 405 -3.00 5.98 -21.88
CA VAL A 405 -4.29 5.56 -22.46
C VAL A 405 -5.40 5.69 -21.43
N VAL A 406 -6.59 6.17 -21.83
CA VAL A 406 -7.76 6.22 -20.96
C VAL A 406 -8.20 4.78 -20.65
N ALA A 407 -7.87 4.34 -19.44
CA ALA A 407 -8.11 2.98 -18.94
C ALA A 407 -9.47 2.81 -18.27
N TYR A 408 -10.02 3.91 -17.75
CA TYR A 408 -11.36 3.97 -17.16
C TYR A 408 -11.99 5.33 -17.43
N SER A 409 -13.31 5.31 -17.67
CA SER A 409 -14.14 6.51 -17.76
C SER A 409 -15.50 6.22 -17.12
N ALA A 410 -15.97 7.15 -16.29
CA ALA A 410 -17.30 7.05 -15.69
C ALA A 410 -18.44 7.16 -16.71
N THR A 411 -18.17 7.69 -17.91
CA THR A 411 -19.18 8.01 -18.95
C THR A 411 -19.06 7.18 -20.23
N GLN A 412 -17.98 6.45 -20.39
CA GLN A 412 -17.70 5.73 -21.65
C GLN A 412 -17.13 4.33 -21.36
N ALA A 413 -17.46 3.36 -22.21
CA ALA A 413 -16.78 2.09 -22.21
C ALA A 413 -15.34 2.27 -22.71
N CYS A 414 -14.34 1.87 -21.93
CA CYS A 414 -12.95 1.99 -22.26
C CYS A 414 -12.34 0.62 -22.51
N VAL A 415 -11.51 0.53 -23.56
CA VAL A 415 -10.63 -0.62 -23.78
C VAL A 415 -9.26 -0.19 -23.24
N ALA A 416 -8.96 -0.61 -22.04
CA ALA A 416 -7.66 -0.32 -21.44
C ALA A 416 -6.57 -1.19 -22.07
N GLY A 417 -5.43 -0.62 -22.35
CA GLY A 417 -4.19 -1.37 -22.59
C GLY A 417 -3.86 -2.27 -21.40
N GLY A 418 -3.15 -3.39 -21.60
CA GLY A 418 -2.85 -4.36 -20.55
C GLY A 418 -1.95 -3.82 -19.44
N GLY A 419 -2.21 -4.19 -18.18
CA GLY A 419 -1.33 -3.92 -17.05
C GLY A 419 0.03 -4.61 -17.20
N ARG A 420 1.07 -4.04 -16.62
CA ARG A 420 2.45 -4.55 -16.71
C ARG A 420 3.05 -4.78 -15.33
N HIS A 421 3.98 -5.71 -15.26
CA HIS A 421 4.81 -5.89 -14.07
C HIS A 421 5.75 -4.69 -13.90
N VAL A 422 5.76 -4.13 -12.71
CA VAL A 422 6.66 -3.03 -12.33
C VAL A 422 7.83 -3.62 -11.57
N ASP A 423 8.99 -3.66 -12.24
CA ASP A 423 10.24 -4.01 -11.58
C ASP A 423 10.64 -2.89 -10.61
N ARG A 424 11.01 -3.28 -9.40
CA ARG A 424 11.44 -2.35 -8.36
C ARG A 424 12.95 -2.54 -8.13
N PRO A 425 13.76 -1.52 -8.47
CA PRO A 425 15.20 -1.59 -8.25
C PRO A 425 15.51 -1.65 -6.75
N CYS A 426 16.64 -2.27 -6.41
CA CYS A 426 17.16 -2.26 -5.05
C CYS A 426 17.50 -0.84 -4.62
N PHE A 427 17.37 -0.57 -3.32
CA PHE A 427 17.88 0.66 -2.73
C PHE A 427 19.41 0.67 -2.79
N GLY A 428 20.00 1.87 -2.94
CA GLY A 428 21.45 2.02 -2.90
C GLY A 428 22.02 1.46 -1.61
N ARG A 429 23.11 0.69 -1.72
CA ARG A 429 23.78 0.09 -0.56
C ARG A 429 24.71 1.12 0.07
N ASP A 430 24.28 1.79 1.13
CA ASP A 430 25.21 2.49 2.00
C ASP A 430 25.74 1.51 3.08
N LEU A 431 26.76 0.74 2.69
CA LEU A 431 27.41 -0.23 3.58
C LEU A 431 28.42 0.44 4.54
N ALA A 432 28.83 1.68 4.27
CA ALA A 432 29.87 2.35 5.03
C ALA A 432 29.53 2.57 6.52
N PRO A 433 28.30 2.96 6.91
CA PRO A 433 27.92 3.02 8.32
C PRO A 433 27.87 1.65 9.00
N ARG A 434 27.46 0.61 8.29
CA ARG A 434 27.36 -0.77 8.82
C ARG A 434 28.72 -1.38 9.08
N VAL A 435 29.63 -1.26 8.12
CA VAL A 435 31.01 -1.78 8.26
C VAL A 435 31.68 -1.13 9.46
N ARG A 436 31.52 0.20 9.63
CA ARG A 436 32.04 0.93 10.79
C ARG A 436 31.41 0.47 12.10
N ARG A 437 30.09 0.26 12.13
CA ARG A 437 29.37 -0.18 13.35
C ARG A 437 29.71 -1.63 13.72
N ARG A 438 29.78 -2.56 12.73
CA ARG A 438 30.23 -3.94 12.96
C ARG A 438 31.69 -4.00 13.44
N ALA A 439 32.57 -3.21 12.84
CA ALA A 439 33.95 -3.10 13.30
C ALA A 439 34.05 -2.54 14.73
N HIS A 440 33.22 -1.56 15.08
CA HIS A 440 33.18 -0.99 16.43
C HIS A 440 32.66 -2.00 17.46
N LEU A 441 31.61 -2.75 17.16
CA LEU A 441 31.10 -3.81 18.03
C LEU A 441 32.08 -4.97 18.18
N ALA A 442 32.78 -5.38 17.11
CA ALA A 442 33.78 -6.40 17.14
C ALA A 442 35.06 -5.98 17.93
N ALA A 443 35.32 -4.68 18.04
CA ALA A 443 36.46 -4.15 18.81
C ALA A 443 36.13 -3.96 20.30
N GLN A 444 34.86 -4.13 20.72
CA GLN A 444 34.40 -4.01 22.10
C GLN A 444 34.19 -5.38 22.78
N GLY A 445 34.24 -6.49 22.07
CA GLY A 445 34.16 -7.87 22.56
C GLY A 445 35.48 -8.59 22.42
#